data_01c48008415e69dc8de6c7305faeed21
#
_entry.id   01c48008415e69dc8de6c7305faeed21
#
_cell.length_a   1.000
_cell.length_b   1.000
_cell.length_c   1.000
_cell.angle_alpha   90.00
_cell.angle_beta   90.00
_cell.angle_gamma   90.00
#
_symmetry.space_group_name_H-M   'P 1'
#
loop_
_entity.id
_entity.type
_entity.pdbx_description
1 polymer ?
#
loop_
_entity_poly.entity_id
_entity_poly.type
_entity_poly.pdbx_seq_one_letter_code
_entity_poly.pdbx_strand_id
1 'polypeptide(L)'
;MMNQITRSVIVANDVVGVGKVALSSALPVLSNCQIEVIPMPTVLLSSHTGGFDKIAITDLTQATQGFIKQWETLDFPCHGLITGYFKNQIQLEDLAKFASEHNLPRFVDPIMADNGRLYAGYEQDFCQSHA
;
A
#
# COMPACT_ATOMS: atom_id res chain seq x y z
N MET A 1 -4.61 -16.61 -30.06
CA MET A 1 -4.43 -16.25 -28.66
C MET A 1 -5.55 -15.34 -28.20
N MET A 2 -6.34 -15.76 -27.26
CA MET A 2 -7.29 -14.85 -26.64
C MET A 2 -6.52 -13.84 -25.77
N ASN A 3 -6.69 -12.54 -26.07
CA ASN A 3 -6.24 -11.49 -25.17
C ASN A 3 -7.08 -11.58 -23.88
N GLN A 4 -6.54 -12.24 -22.87
CA GLN A 4 -7.11 -12.10 -21.54
C GLN A 4 -6.91 -10.66 -21.11
N ILE A 5 -7.99 -9.93 -20.90
CA ILE A 5 -7.93 -8.61 -20.29
C ILE A 5 -7.55 -8.84 -18.83
N THR A 6 -6.26 -8.74 -18.55
CA THR A 6 -5.76 -8.80 -17.18
C THR A 6 -6.13 -7.51 -16.49
N ARG A 7 -6.90 -7.59 -15.42
CA ARG A 7 -7.15 -6.45 -14.56
C ARG A 7 -5.95 -6.19 -13.68
N SER A 8 -5.60 -4.94 -13.51
CA SER A 8 -4.48 -4.51 -12.69
C SER A 8 -4.95 -3.55 -11.59
N VAL A 9 -4.38 -3.70 -10.42
CA VAL A 9 -4.67 -2.85 -9.26
C VAL A 9 -3.39 -2.40 -8.58
N ILE A 10 -3.38 -1.16 -8.13
CA ILE A 10 -2.31 -0.66 -7.25
C ILE A 10 -2.59 -1.19 -5.85
N VAL A 11 -1.58 -1.75 -5.22
CA VAL A 11 -1.62 -2.15 -3.80
C VAL A 11 -0.57 -1.38 -3.04
N ALA A 12 -1.02 -0.43 -2.22
CA ALA A 12 -0.17 0.37 -1.35
C ALA A 12 -0.15 -0.24 0.05
N ASN A 13 0.98 -0.82 0.43
CA ASN A 13 1.15 -1.47 1.72
C ASN A 13 2.64 -1.65 2.06
N ASP A 14 2.92 -2.08 3.27
CA ASP A 14 4.28 -2.39 3.69
C ASP A 14 4.82 -3.67 3.06
N VAL A 15 6.12 -3.77 3.00
CA VAL A 15 6.86 -4.98 2.63
C VAL A 15 7.65 -5.47 3.83
N VAL A 16 7.45 -6.70 4.22
CA VAL A 16 8.14 -7.33 5.35
C VAL A 16 9.07 -8.44 4.88
N GLY A 17 10.20 -8.58 5.55
CA GLY A 17 11.13 -9.69 5.30
C GLY A 17 10.60 -10.99 5.91
N VAL A 18 10.66 -11.10 7.21
CA VAL A 18 10.15 -12.29 7.93
C VAL A 18 8.68 -12.08 8.29
N GLY A 19 7.85 -12.98 7.83
CA GLY A 19 6.39 -12.94 7.97
C GLY A 19 5.71 -12.72 6.62
N LYS A 20 4.64 -13.46 6.37
CA LYS A 20 3.87 -13.37 5.11
C LYS A 20 2.62 -12.53 5.33
N VAL A 21 2.80 -11.23 5.39
CA VAL A 21 1.72 -10.25 5.58
C VAL A 21 1.85 -9.13 4.54
N ALA A 22 0.88 -8.24 4.50
CA ALA A 22 0.88 -7.05 3.65
C ALA A 22 1.13 -7.38 2.17
N LEU A 23 2.04 -6.68 1.50
CA LEU A 23 2.35 -6.94 0.09
C LEU A 23 2.86 -8.35 -0.17
N SER A 24 3.60 -8.94 0.75
CA SER A 24 4.12 -10.32 0.60
C SER A 24 3.01 -11.36 0.49
N SER A 25 1.84 -11.11 1.08
CA SER A 25 0.68 -11.98 0.92
C SER A 25 -0.29 -11.51 -0.17
N ALA A 26 -0.46 -10.21 -0.36
CA ALA A 26 -1.35 -9.67 -1.40
C ALA A 26 -0.89 -10.06 -2.81
N LEU A 27 0.42 -10.01 -3.08
CA LEU A 27 0.98 -10.34 -4.39
C LEU A 27 0.59 -11.75 -4.87
N PRO A 28 0.87 -12.83 -4.14
CA PRO A 28 0.50 -14.17 -4.60
C PRO A 28 -1.02 -14.41 -4.61
N VAL A 29 -1.76 -13.85 -3.67
CA VAL A 29 -3.22 -14.01 -3.61
C VAL A 29 -3.90 -13.38 -4.82
N LEU A 30 -3.59 -12.13 -5.12
CA LEU A 30 -4.17 -11.42 -6.26
C LEU A 30 -3.69 -12.01 -7.58
N SER A 31 -2.42 -12.36 -7.70
CA SER A 31 -1.88 -13.01 -8.90
C SER A 31 -2.58 -14.34 -9.17
N ASN A 32 -2.89 -15.10 -8.13
CA ASN A 32 -3.65 -16.36 -8.25
C ASN A 32 -5.10 -16.14 -8.71
N CYS A 33 -5.65 -14.95 -8.43
CA CYS A 33 -6.95 -14.51 -8.94
C CYS A 33 -6.86 -13.88 -10.35
N GLN A 34 -5.72 -13.97 -11.02
CA GLN A 34 -5.47 -13.39 -12.34
C GLN A 34 -5.58 -11.85 -12.34
N ILE A 35 -5.23 -11.24 -11.24
CA ILE A 35 -5.13 -9.79 -11.08
C ILE A 35 -3.65 -9.41 -11.04
N GLU A 36 -3.23 -8.53 -11.92
CA GLU A 36 -1.88 -7.95 -11.88
C GLU A 36 -1.79 -6.95 -10.75
N VAL A 37 -0.81 -7.13 -9.87
CA VAL A 37 -0.53 -6.19 -8.79
C VAL A 37 0.51 -5.18 -9.26
N ILE A 38 0.19 -3.91 -9.08
CA ILE A 38 1.13 -2.80 -9.22
C ILE A 38 1.53 -2.39 -7.79
N PRO A 39 2.66 -2.86 -7.28
CA PRO A 39 3.00 -2.63 -5.88
C PRO A 39 3.50 -1.21 -5.64
N MET A 40 2.99 -0.59 -4.58
CA MET A 40 3.52 0.65 -4.02
C MET A 40 3.96 0.39 -2.58
N PRO A 41 5.22 0.04 -2.35
CA PRO A 41 5.72 -0.16 -0.99
C PRO A 41 5.74 1.15 -0.22
N THR A 42 5.10 1.17 0.94
CA THR A 42 5.03 2.36 1.80
C THR A 42 6.14 2.39 2.84
N VAL A 43 6.56 1.22 3.29
CA VAL A 43 7.64 1.04 4.26
C VAL A 43 8.27 -0.34 4.08
N LEU A 44 9.56 -0.44 4.31
CA LEU A 44 10.25 -1.72 4.41
C LEU A 44 10.46 -2.08 5.88
N LEU A 45 10.09 -3.29 6.24
CA LEU A 45 10.26 -3.83 7.58
C LEU A 45 11.08 -5.12 7.49
N SER A 46 12.04 -5.30 8.39
CA SER A 46 12.80 -6.56 8.44
C SER A 46 11.93 -7.75 8.84
N SER A 47 10.88 -7.50 9.62
CA SER A 47 9.85 -8.46 9.99
C SER A 47 8.54 -7.74 10.26
N HIS A 48 7.42 -8.46 10.37
CA HIS A 48 6.20 -7.84 10.87
C HIS A 48 6.37 -7.38 12.33
N THR A 49 5.55 -6.44 12.77
CA THR A 49 5.73 -5.76 14.07
C THR A 49 5.28 -6.59 15.27
N GLY A 50 4.45 -7.60 15.06
CA GLY A 50 3.92 -8.44 16.14
C GLY A 50 4.89 -9.52 16.57
N GLY A 51 5.31 -9.53 17.83
CA GLY A 51 6.11 -10.60 18.42
C GLY A 51 7.61 -10.54 18.17
N PHE A 52 8.11 -9.48 17.56
CA PHE A 52 9.55 -9.25 17.32
C PHE A 52 10.02 -7.98 18.01
N ASP A 53 11.18 -8.05 18.64
CA ASP A 53 11.86 -6.89 19.19
C ASP A 53 12.84 -6.30 18.16
N LYS A 54 13.01 -4.98 18.18
CA LYS A 54 14.04 -4.26 17.40
C LYS A 54 14.04 -4.58 15.91
N ILE A 55 12.94 -4.31 15.23
CA ILE A 55 12.87 -4.44 13.79
C ILE A 55 13.57 -3.27 13.08
N ALA A 56 14.18 -3.54 11.93
CA ALA A 56 14.68 -2.50 11.05
C ALA A 56 13.52 -1.95 10.21
N ILE A 57 13.39 -0.62 10.17
CA ILE A 57 12.32 0.08 9.48
C ILE A 57 12.93 1.09 8.51
N THR A 58 12.50 1.07 7.26
CA THR A 58 12.88 2.07 6.26
C THR A 58 11.63 2.76 5.72
N ASP A 59 11.52 4.05 5.96
CA ASP A 59 10.47 4.90 5.43
C ASP A 59 10.66 5.06 3.91
N LEU A 60 9.62 4.81 3.14
CA LEU A 60 9.65 4.91 1.68
C LEU A 60 8.84 6.11 1.14
N THR A 61 8.59 7.12 1.95
CA THR A 61 7.83 8.30 1.53
C THR A 61 8.41 8.95 0.30
N GLN A 62 9.72 9.14 0.24
CA GLN A 62 10.39 9.72 -0.93
C GLN A 62 10.26 8.81 -2.16
N ALA A 63 10.34 7.50 -1.97
CA ALA A 63 10.16 6.55 -3.05
C ALA A 63 8.72 6.58 -3.58
N THR A 64 7.71 6.60 -2.71
CA THR A 64 6.31 6.68 -3.14
C THR A 64 5.99 7.97 -3.90
N GLN A 65 6.57 9.09 -3.50
CA GLN A 65 6.47 10.34 -4.24
C GLN A 65 7.08 10.22 -5.64
N GLY A 66 8.23 9.57 -5.76
CA GLY A 66 8.88 9.28 -7.04
C GLY A 66 8.04 8.36 -7.93
N PHE A 67 7.41 7.35 -7.36
CA PHE A 67 6.49 6.45 -8.07
C PHE A 67 5.32 7.23 -8.68
N ILE A 68 4.63 8.02 -7.88
CA ILE A 68 3.47 8.80 -8.34
C ILE A 68 3.89 9.79 -9.44
N LYS A 69 5.00 10.48 -9.26
CA LYS A 69 5.51 11.44 -10.24
C LYS A 69 5.77 10.78 -11.60
N GLN A 70 6.36 9.58 -11.61
CA GLN A 70 6.56 8.84 -12.85
C GLN A 70 5.23 8.31 -13.40
N TRP A 71 4.38 7.74 -12.56
CA TRP A 71 3.11 7.15 -12.99
C TRP A 71 2.17 8.16 -13.65
N GLU A 72 2.24 9.42 -13.26
CA GLU A 72 1.50 10.50 -13.93
C GLU A 72 1.92 10.69 -15.40
N THR A 73 3.13 10.26 -15.75
CA THR A 73 3.64 10.34 -17.13
C THR A 73 3.45 9.05 -17.92
N LEU A 74 3.06 7.97 -17.27
CA LEU A 74 2.87 6.67 -17.90
C LEU A 74 1.40 6.44 -18.25
N ASP A 75 1.18 5.86 -19.43
CA ASP A 75 -0.12 5.33 -19.82
C ASP A 75 -0.13 3.83 -19.54
N PHE A 76 -0.64 3.45 -18.39
CA PHE A 76 -0.76 2.05 -18.01
C PHE A 76 -2.16 1.72 -17.51
N PRO A 77 -2.67 0.51 -17.78
CA PRO A 77 -3.98 0.13 -17.31
C PRO A 77 -3.97 -0.03 -15.78
N CYS A 78 -4.89 0.66 -15.12
CA CYS A 78 -5.12 0.52 -13.70
C CYS A 78 -6.61 0.55 -13.42
N HIS A 79 -7.12 -0.47 -12.75
CA HIS A 79 -8.54 -0.67 -12.54
C HIS A 79 -8.99 -0.39 -11.11
N GLY A 80 -8.08 -0.14 -10.22
CA GLY A 80 -8.40 0.16 -8.83
C GLY A 80 -7.19 0.30 -7.94
N LEU A 81 -7.47 0.64 -6.70
CA LEU A 81 -6.49 0.86 -5.65
C LEU A 81 -6.92 0.11 -4.39
N ILE A 82 -6.01 -0.66 -3.85
CA ILE A 82 -6.14 -1.29 -2.53
C ILE A 82 -5.12 -0.65 -1.61
N THR A 83 -5.55 -0.14 -0.47
CA THR A 83 -4.67 0.45 0.52
C THR A 83 -4.62 -0.38 1.79
N GLY A 84 -3.44 -0.44 2.39
CA GLY A 84 -3.20 -1.01 3.70
C GLY A 84 -2.45 -0.01 4.58
N TYR A 85 -1.26 -0.40 5.01
CA TYR A 85 -0.45 0.41 5.91
C TYR A 85 0.23 1.59 5.19
N PHE A 86 0.09 2.79 5.75
CA PHE A 86 0.85 3.98 5.38
C PHE A 86 1.79 4.38 6.52
N LYS A 87 2.95 4.88 6.16
CA LYS A 87 3.92 5.38 7.15
C LYS A 87 3.49 6.71 7.73
N ASN A 88 2.88 7.57 6.91
CA ASN A 88 2.51 8.94 7.30
C ASN A 88 1.38 9.48 6.42
N GLN A 89 0.92 10.67 6.80
CA GLN A 89 -0.16 11.35 6.11
C GLN A 89 0.21 11.79 4.68
N ILE A 90 1.48 12.10 4.42
CA ILE A 90 1.96 12.52 3.10
C ILE A 90 1.70 11.42 2.07
N GLN A 91 2.06 10.18 2.37
CA GLN A 91 1.80 9.04 1.49
C GLN A 91 0.30 8.85 1.23
N LEU A 92 -0.51 8.97 2.29
CA LEU A 92 -1.96 8.82 2.19
C LEU A 92 -2.57 9.89 1.27
N GLU A 93 -2.22 11.15 1.48
CA GLU A 93 -2.75 12.28 0.71
C GLU A 93 -2.30 12.23 -0.75
N ASP A 94 -1.02 11.94 -1.01
CA ASP A 94 -0.48 11.83 -2.37
C ASP A 94 -1.19 10.74 -3.17
N LEU A 95 -1.40 9.58 -2.55
CA LEU A 95 -2.07 8.48 -3.22
C LEU A 95 -3.57 8.72 -3.38
N ALA A 96 -4.23 9.33 -2.40
CA ALA A 96 -5.63 9.72 -2.49
C ALA A 96 -5.86 10.72 -3.62
N LYS A 97 -4.97 11.70 -3.78
CA LYS A 97 -4.99 12.65 -4.89
C LYS A 97 -4.83 11.93 -6.24
N PHE A 98 -3.84 11.06 -6.37
CA PHE A 98 -3.62 10.28 -7.58
C PHE A 98 -4.86 9.45 -7.95
N ALA A 99 -5.44 8.75 -6.98
CA ALA A 99 -6.64 7.95 -7.20
C ALA A 99 -7.84 8.79 -7.64
N SER A 100 -8.00 10.00 -7.08
CA SER A 100 -9.09 10.92 -7.46
C SER A 100 -8.90 11.46 -8.86
N GLU A 101 -7.69 11.86 -9.23
CA GLU A 101 -7.37 12.39 -10.55
C GLU A 101 -7.55 11.35 -11.67
N HIS A 102 -7.35 10.08 -11.35
CA HIS A 102 -7.49 8.97 -12.30
C HIS A 102 -8.83 8.21 -12.16
N ASN A 103 -9.74 8.68 -11.33
CA ASN A 103 -11.05 8.07 -11.08
C ASN A 103 -10.96 6.58 -10.71
N LEU A 104 -9.99 6.22 -9.88
CA LEU A 104 -9.78 4.83 -9.46
C LEU A 104 -10.75 4.43 -8.34
N PRO A 105 -11.47 3.31 -8.50
CA PRO A 105 -12.16 2.69 -7.38
C PRO A 105 -11.18 2.33 -6.27
N ARG A 106 -11.59 2.50 -5.02
CA ARG A 106 -10.74 2.31 -3.85
C ARG A 106 -11.31 1.26 -2.92
N PHE A 107 -10.47 0.35 -2.51
CA PHE A 107 -10.71 -0.54 -1.38
C PHE A 107 -9.75 -0.14 -0.26
N VAL A 108 -10.27 0.46 0.80
CA VAL A 108 -9.46 1.00 1.90
C VAL A 108 -9.55 0.08 3.10
N ASP A 109 -8.40 -0.46 3.50
CA ASP A 109 -8.22 -1.15 4.76
C ASP A 109 -7.52 -0.20 5.74
N PRO A 110 -8.24 0.41 6.69
CA PRO A 110 -7.67 1.43 7.56
C PRO A 110 -6.84 0.80 8.69
N ILE A 111 -5.69 0.27 8.35
CA ILE A 111 -4.76 -0.36 9.29
C ILE A 111 -4.10 0.70 10.16
N MET A 112 -4.50 0.79 11.42
CA MET A 112 -3.94 1.78 12.36
C MET A 112 -3.78 1.26 13.78
N ALA A 113 -4.45 0.16 14.14
CA ALA A 113 -4.46 -0.34 15.50
C ALA A 113 -4.66 -1.86 15.54
N ASP A 114 -4.22 -2.46 16.62
CA ASP A 114 -4.48 -3.86 16.94
C ASP A 114 -4.68 -4.03 18.44
N ASN A 115 -5.60 -4.91 18.82
CA ASN A 115 -5.93 -5.19 20.23
C ASN A 115 -6.23 -3.92 21.06
N GLY A 116 -6.92 -2.94 20.45
CA GLY A 116 -7.29 -1.69 21.11
C GLY A 116 -6.16 -0.68 21.30
N ARG A 117 -5.01 -0.89 20.67
CA ARG A 117 -3.86 0.01 20.73
C ARG A 117 -3.43 0.45 19.34
N LEU A 118 -3.16 1.75 19.19
CA LEU A 118 -2.57 2.28 17.96
C LEU A 118 -1.17 1.72 17.73
N TYR A 119 -0.83 1.47 16.48
CA TYR A 119 0.54 1.16 16.12
C TYR A 119 1.48 2.32 16.45
N ALA A 120 2.72 1.99 16.80
CA ALA A 120 3.73 2.98 17.14
C ALA A 120 3.93 4.00 16.01
N GLY A 121 3.96 5.28 16.37
CA GLY A 121 4.17 6.37 15.42
C GLY A 121 2.90 6.93 14.78
N TYR A 122 1.73 6.41 15.12
CA TYR A 122 0.47 7.00 14.68
C TYR A 122 -0.07 8.00 15.70
N GLU A 123 -0.49 9.14 15.17
CA GLU A 123 -1.22 10.15 15.93
C GLU A 123 -2.72 10.05 15.61
N GLN A 124 -3.54 10.55 16.52
CA GLN A 124 -5.00 10.49 16.36
C GLN A 124 -5.48 11.20 15.10
N ASP A 125 -4.86 12.32 14.74
CA ASP A 125 -5.20 13.09 13.54
C ASP A 125 -4.93 12.30 12.26
N PHE A 126 -3.83 11.53 12.22
CA PHE A 126 -3.54 10.62 11.11
C PHE A 126 -4.61 9.54 10.98
N CYS A 127 -5.05 8.96 12.09
CA CYS A 127 -6.09 7.94 12.09
C CYS A 127 -7.42 8.48 11.54
N GLN A 128 -7.78 9.72 11.88
CA GLN A 128 -8.97 10.37 11.34
C GLN A 128 -8.87 10.61 9.82
N SER A 129 -7.70 11.02 9.33
CA SER A 129 -7.46 11.24 7.90
C SER A 129 -7.50 9.93 7.10
N HIS A 130 -7.11 8.82 7.73
CA HIS A 130 -7.08 7.50 7.09
C HIS A 130 -8.45 6.81 7.07
N ALA A 131 -9.29 7.15 8.00
CA ALA A 131 -10.64 6.60 8.07
C ALA A 131 -11.56 7.24 7.02
#